data_ef160325b52367ce2f38de17076094ae
#
_entry.id   ef160325b52367ce2f38de17076094ae
#
_cell.length_a   1.000
_cell.length_b   1.000
_cell.length_c   1.000
_cell.angle_alpha   90.00
_cell.angle_beta   90.00
_cell.angle_gamma   90.00
#
_symmetry.space_group_name_H-M   'P 1'
#
loop_
_entity.id
_entity.type
_entity.pdbx_description
1 polymer ?
#
loop_
_entity_poly.entity_id
_entity_poly.type
_entity_poly.pdbx_seq_one_letter_code
_entity_poly.pdbx_strand_id
1 'polypeptide(L)'
;MGTQKLAELIKETFWAESLIVESESVRSPKKIEKLSSELQKYQNTEKKPIIIWTSLLTTPIKDRKFDLLIFVNADIGLNLPDFNASEKNFYFLYEAFLKHQCKSFLVQTMNPDHHSIRNACKLNKSDFFAKEYEFRKQYSYPPFWELCLILYKDEIEQKLFNKVDQLYKELLYLQEKYQLKELEIYTTPPLVYKIFGKYRYNIVIKGKEVRNFMDIVYSKLQLNKKGFKINRNAESII
;
A
#
# COMPACT_ATOMS: atom_id res chain seq x y z
N MET A 1 10.64 6.85 13.99
CA MET A 1 12.08 7.23 13.92
C MET A 1 12.41 7.49 12.47
N GLY A 2 13.00 8.63 12.12
CA GLY A 2 13.40 8.95 10.75
C GLY A 2 14.78 8.38 10.39
N THR A 3 15.09 8.34 9.09
CA THR A 3 16.37 7.83 8.54
C THR A 3 17.60 8.53 9.11
N GLN A 4 17.53 9.84 9.31
CA GLN A 4 18.62 10.64 9.87
C GLN A 4 18.94 10.25 11.32
N LYS A 5 17.89 10.13 12.16
CA LYS A 5 18.08 9.72 13.55
C LYS A 5 18.60 8.29 13.66
N LEU A 6 18.21 7.42 12.74
CA LEU A 6 18.75 6.06 12.67
C LEU A 6 20.26 6.08 12.32
N ALA A 7 20.66 6.92 11.37
CA ALA A 7 22.07 7.07 11.02
C ALA A 7 22.93 7.61 12.18
N GLU A 8 22.42 8.58 12.94
CA GLU A 8 23.08 9.10 14.15
C GLU A 8 23.27 7.98 15.19
N LEU A 9 22.23 7.21 15.49
CA LEU A 9 22.29 6.09 16.43
C LEU A 9 23.29 5.01 15.99
N ILE A 10 23.33 4.69 14.70
CA ILE A 10 24.30 3.74 14.14
C ILE A 10 25.73 4.28 14.34
N LYS A 11 25.96 5.55 14.06
CA LYS A 11 27.27 6.18 14.24
C LYS A 11 27.71 6.18 15.70
N GLU A 12 26.81 6.51 16.62
CA GLU A 12 27.09 6.54 18.07
C GLU A 12 27.33 5.14 18.63
N THR A 13 26.55 4.13 18.18
CA THR A 13 26.57 2.77 18.75
C THR A 13 27.66 1.91 18.14
N PHE A 14 27.84 1.98 16.82
CA PHE A 14 28.70 1.05 16.05
C PHE A 14 29.92 1.73 15.43
N TRP A 15 30.07 3.05 15.58
CA TRP A 15 31.17 3.83 14.97
C TRP A 15 31.25 3.64 13.45
N ALA A 16 30.08 3.36 12.83
CA ALA A 16 29.94 3.06 11.42
C ALA A 16 29.33 4.24 10.65
N GLU A 17 29.84 4.48 9.45
CA GLU A 17 29.26 5.46 8.55
C GLU A 17 28.00 4.91 7.88
N SER A 18 27.00 5.77 7.69
CA SER A 18 25.76 5.43 7.03
C SER A 18 25.54 6.27 5.79
N LEU A 19 25.12 5.63 4.70
CA LEU A 19 24.67 6.28 3.48
C LEU A 19 23.14 6.28 3.45
N ILE A 20 22.53 7.46 3.49
CA ILE A 20 21.07 7.60 3.47
C ILE A 20 20.60 7.75 2.02
N VAL A 21 19.65 6.87 1.61
CA VAL A 21 19.02 6.88 0.30
C VAL A 21 17.53 7.14 0.47
N GLU A 22 17.12 8.36 0.19
CA GLU A 22 15.72 8.80 0.26
C GLU A 22 15.11 8.95 -1.14
N SER A 23 13.78 9.06 -1.21
CA SER A 23 13.07 9.27 -2.46
C SER A 23 13.57 10.49 -3.26
N GLU A 24 14.04 11.52 -2.56
CA GLU A 24 14.63 12.69 -3.19
C GLU A 24 15.98 12.43 -3.84
N SER A 25 16.75 11.48 -3.29
CA SER A 25 18.08 11.10 -3.81
C SER A 25 17.99 10.32 -5.12
N VAL A 26 16.80 9.82 -5.48
CA VAL A 26 16.59 9.00 -6.69
C VAL A 26 15.62 9.64 -7.71
N ARG A 27 15.20 10.90 -7.47
CA ARG A 27 14.26 11.60 -8.37
C ARG A 27 14.85 12.05 -9.71
N SER A 28 16.14 12.10 -9.84
CA SER A 28 16.78 12.53 -11.11
C SER A 28 17.95 11.65 -11.48
N PRO A 29 18.23 11.45 -12.79
CA PRO A 29 19.37 10.67 -13.28
C PRO A 29 20.70 11.12 -12.67
N LYS A 30 20.95 12.43 -12.56
CA LYS A 30 22.17 12.98 -11.95
C LYS A 30 22.36 12.59 -10.49
N LYS A 31 21.27 12.54 -9.71
CA LYS A 31 21.31 12.11 -8.30
C LYS A 31 21.58 10.61 -8.18
N ILE A 32 21.04 9.81 -9.10
CA ILE A 32 21.29 8.38 -9.19
C ILE A 32 22.77 8.10 -9.54
N GLU A 33 23.34 8.82 -10.50
CA GLU A 33 24.75 8.72 -10.85
C GLU A 33 25.68 9.07 -9.69
N LYS A 34 25.36 10.16 -8.97
CA LYS A 34 26.09 10.55 -7.76
C LYS A 34 26.08 9.46 -6.70
N LEU A 35 24.89 8.92 -6.41
CA LEU A 35 24.74 7.82 -5.44
C LEU A 35 25.51 6.57 -5.91
N SER A 36 25.45 6.24 -7.19
CA SER A 36 26.19 5.11 -7.76
C SER A 36 27.70 5.31 -7.61
N SER A 37 28.22 6.51 -7.88
CA SER A 37 29.64 6.82 -7.72
C SER A 37 30.09 6.80 -6.25
N GLU A 38 29.27 7.25 -5.33
CA GLU A 38 29.53 7.13 -3.90
C GLU A 38 29.59 5.67 -3.46
N LEU A 39 28.64 4.84 -3.90
CA LEU A 39 28.63 3.41 -3.60
C LEU A 39 29.82 2.66 -4.22
N GLN A 40 30.33 3.10 -5.38
CA GLN A 40 31.52 2.52 -6.02
C GLN A 40 32.80 2.71 -5.18
N LYS A 41 32.93 3.84 -4.45
CA LYS A 41 34.08 4.07 -3.58
C LYS A 41 34.26 3.00 -2.52
N TYR A 42 33.18 2.36 -2.11
CA TYR A 42 33.19 1.33 -1.07
C TYR A 42 33.34 -0.11 -1.61
N GLN A 43 33.40 -0.31 -2.92
CA GLN A 43 33.53 -1.67 -3.50
C GLN A 43 34.82 -2.38 -3.11
N ASN A 44 35.91 -1.61 -2.95
CA ASN A 44 37.26 -2.12 -2.71
C ASN A 44 37.80 -1.77 -1.31
N THR A 45 36.93 -1.34 -0.39
CA THR A 45 37.34 -1.01 0.98
C THR A 45 36.91 -2.13 1.93
N GLU A 46 37.72 -2.38 2.97
CA GLU A 46 37.36 -3.31 4.04
C GLU A 46 36.17 -2.80 4.86
N LYS A 47 36.06 -1.48 5.03
CA LYS A 47 34.95 -0.83 5.73
C LYS A 47 33.83 -0.53 4.75
N LYS A 48 32.77 -1.32 4.76
CA LYS A 48 31.56 -1.07 3.96
C LYS A 48 30.56 -0.23 4.74
N PRO A 49 29.93 0.80 4.11
CA PRO A 49 28.94 1.63 4.78
C PRO A 49 27.66 0.84 5.03
N ILE A 50 26.95 1.25 6.08
CA ILE A 50 25.57 0.82 6.28
C ILE A 50 24.66 1.69 5.38
N ILE A 51 23.88 1.06 4.53
CA ILE A 51 22.96 1.78 3.65
C ILE A 51 21.59 1.81 4.32
N ILE A 52 21.08 3.00 4.57
CA ILE A 52 19.74 3.24 5.12
C ILE A 52 18.87 3.75 3.97
N TRP A 53 17.75 3.07 3.70
CA TRP A 53 16.82 3.53 2.68
C TRP A 53 15.36 3.39 3.09
N THR A 54 14.51 4.21 2.49
CA THR A 54 13.06 4.09 2.62
C THR A 54 12.49 3.11 1.59
N SER A 55 11.24 2.73 1.71
CA SER A 55 10.55 1.70 0.91
C SER A 55 10.58 1.88 -0.63
N LEU A 56 11.08 2.99 -1.12
CA LEU A 56 11.25 3.25 -2.56
C LEU A 56 12.55 2.64 -3.09
N LEU A 57 12.70 1.34 -2.90
CA LEU A 57 13.79 0.52 -3.37
C LEU A 57 13.84 0.43 -4.89
N THR A 58 14.10 1.52 -5.56
CA THR A 58 14.24 1.48 -6.99
C THR A 58 15.66 1.84 -7.43
N THR A 59 16.14 1.06 -8.33
CA THR A 59 17.19 1.33 -9.31
C THR A 59 18.64 1.55 -8.83
N PRO A 60 19.04 2.44 -7.93
CA PRO A 60 20.48 2.64 -7.69
C PRO A 60 21.15 1.55 -6.85
N ILE A 61 20.33 0.77 -6.12
CA ILE A 61 20.80 -0.34 -5.28
C ILE A 61 20.46 -1.69 -5.93
N LYS A 62 19.80 -1.68 -7.08
CA LYS A 62 19.46 -2.85 -7.84
C LYS A 62 20.73 -3.62 -8.21
N ASP A 63 20.65 -4.95 -8.12
CA ASP A 63 21.74 -5.87 -8.45
C ASP A 63 22.95 -5.84 -7.50
N ARG A 64 22.88 -5.15 -6.35
CA ARG A 64 23.93 -5.21 -5.34
C ARG A 64 23.66 -6.34 -4.34
N LYS A 65 24.70 -7.07 -4.03
CA LYS A 65 24.70 -8.12 -3.00
C LYS A 65 24.96 -7.48 -1.64
N PHE A 66 24.20 -7.87 -0.65
CA PHE A 66 24.39 -7.45 0.74
C PHE A 66 24.70 -8.65 1.61
N ASP A 67 25.51 -8.47 2.63
CA ASP A 67 25.73 -9.50 3.63
C ASP A 67 24.52 -9.64 4.56
N LEU A 68 23.92 -8.51 4.93
CA LEU A 68 22.76 -8.45 5.81
C LEU A 68 21.76 -7.40 5.30
N LEU A 69 20.49 -7.77 5.25
CA LEU A 69 19.36 -6.89 5.00
C LEU A 69 18.49 -6.81 6.27
N ILE A 70 18.25 -5.59 6.75
CA ILE A 70 17.46 -5.37 7.97
C ILE A 70 16.21 -4.55 7.64
N PHE A 71 15.05 -5.09 7.99
CA PHE A 71 13.78 -4.36 8.03
C PHE A 71 13.53 -3.87 9.45
N VAL A 72 13.70 -2.56 9.67
CA VAL A 72 13.58 -1.94 11.01
C VAL A 72 12.14 -1.92 11.51
N ASN A 73 11.15 -1.92 10.61
CA ASN A 73 9.73 -2.04 10.95
C ASN A 73 8.98 -2.65 9.75
N ALA A 74 8.68 -3.93 9.86
CA ALA A 74 7.96 -4.67 8.83
C ALA A 74 6.43 -4.54 8.94
N ASP A 75 5.91 -3.91 10.01
CA ASP A 75 4.48 -3.81 10.27
C ASP A 75 3.83 -2.59 9.59
N ILE A 76 4.59 -1.66 9.06
CA ILE A 76 4.06 -0.40 8.48
C ILE A 76 2.98 -0.67 7.44
N GLY A 77 3.21 -1.62 6.55
CA GLY A 77 2.25 -2.00 5.51
C GLY A 77 1.00 -2.69 6.06
N LEU A 78 1.12 -3.41 7.18
CA LEU A 78 0.01 -4.17 7.79
C LEU A 78 -0.98 -3.28 8.54
N ASN A 79 -0.54 -2.11 9.00
CA ASN A 79 -1.38 -1.18 9.75
C ASN A 79 -2.30 -0.34 8.84
N LEU A 80 -2.24 -0.54 7.53
CA LEU A 80 -3.16 0.12 6.60
C LEU A 80 -4.53 -0.57 6.65
N PRO A 81 -5.63 0.18 6.76
CA PRO A 81 -6.98 -0.38 6.77
C PRO A 81 -7.42 -0.76 5.34
N ASP A 82 -6.70 -1.69 4.72
CA ASP A 82 -6.91 -2.13 3.36
C ASP A 82 -6.88 -3.66 3.27
N PHE A 83 -7.80 -4.24 2.52
CA PHE A 83 -7.92 -5.69 2.41
C PHE A 83 -6.69 -6.36 1.80
N ASN A 84 -5.92 -5.65 0.98
CA ASN A 84 -4.71 -6.15 0.37
C ASN A 84 -3.42 -5.72 1.10
N ALA A 85 -3.53 -5.19 2.32
CA ALA A 85 -2.38 -4.77 3.13
C ALA A 85 -1.40 -5.94 3.36
N SER A 86 -1.92 -7.13 3.68
CA SER A 86 -1.12 -8.35 3.86
C SER A 86 -0.37 -8.75 2.59
N GLU A 87 -1.03 -8.71 1.44
CA GLU A 87 -0.41 -9.05 0.16
C GLU A 87 0.67 -8.06 -0.24
N LYS A 88 0.40 -6.76 -0.10
CA LYS A 88 1.40 -5.71 -0.35
C LYS A 88 2.62 -5.86 0.56
N ASN A 89 2.39 -6.15 1.85
CA ASN A 89 3.47 -6.37 2.80
C ASN A 89 4.29 -7.63 2.47
N PHE A 90 3.61 -8.73 2.13
CA PHE A 90 4.29 -9.95 1.69
C PHE A 90 5.20 -9.68 0.49
N TYR A 91 4.68 -9.07 -0.57
CA TYR A 91 5.47 -8.78 -1.76
C TYR A 91 6.61 -7.81 -1.49
N PHE A 92 6.40 -6.81 -0.66
CA PHE A 92 7.45 -5.87 -0.28
C PHE A 92 8.66 -6.59 0.33
N LEU A 93 8.44 -7.47 1.31
CA LEU A 93 9.50 -8.25 1.94
C LEU A 93 10.08 -9.30 0.98
N TYR A 94 9.21 -10.07 0.34
CA TYR A 94 9.58 -11.18 -0.55
C TYR A 94 10.45 -10.72 -1.72
N GLU A 95 10.04 -9.65 -2.40
CA GLU A 95 10.82 -9.10 -3.51
C GLU A 95 12.16 -8.51 -3.07
N ALA A 96 12.20 -7.86 -1.91
CA ALA A 96 13.46 -7.34 -1.40
C ALA A 96 14.46 -8.47 -1.13
N PHE A 97 14.01 -9.59 -0.55
CA PHE A 97 14.86 -10.77 -0.34
C PHE A 97 15.40 -11.36 -1.65
N LEU A 98 14.54 -11.47 -2.66
CA LEU A 98 14.93 -12.03 -3.96
C LEU A 98 15.89 -11.09 -4.73
N LYS A 99 15.57 -9.79 -4.74
CA LYS A 99 16.35 -8.80 -5.54
C LYS A 99 17.75 -8.57 -4.99
N HIS A 100 17.93 -8.60 -3.69
CA HIS A 100 19.21 -8.21 -3.08
C HIS A 100 20.14 -9.37 -2.78
N GLN A 101 19.74 -10.62 -3.02
CA GLN A 101 20.60 -11.81 -2.86
C GLN A 101 21.42 -11.78 -1.56
N CYS A 102 20.76 -11.40 -0.43
CA CYS A 102 21.41 -11.26 0.86
C CYS A 102 21.78 -12.61 1.45
N LYS A 103 22.89 -12.66 2.19
CA LYS A 103 23.27 -13.87 2.94
C LYS A 103 22.36 -14.09 4.14
N SER A 104 21.91 -13.00 4.77
CA SER A 104 21.07 -13.03 5.95
C SER A 104 20.02 -11.94 5.92
N PHE A 105 18.85 -12.20 6.52
CA PHE A 105 17.77 -11.25 6.70
C PHE A 105 17.45 -11.10 8.19
N LEU A 106 17.17 -9.88 8.59
CA LEU A 106 16.63 -9.58 9.91
C LEU A 106 15.36 -8.75 9.72
N VAL A 107 14.26 -9.23 10.27
CA VAL A 107 12.96 -8.55 10.18
C VAL A 107 12.49 -8.21 11.59
N GLN A 108 12.48 -6.92 11.92
CA GLN A 108 11.90 -6.43 13.16
C GLN A 108 10.42 -6.21 12.97
N THR A 109 9.61 -6.86 13.83
CA THR A 109 8.16 -6.84 13.76
C THR A 109 7.54 -7.05 15.15
N MET A 110 6.35 -6.49 15.37
CA MET A 110 5.50 -6.75 16.52
C MET A 110 4.57 -7.96 16.27
N ASN A 111 4.49 -8.44 15.01
CA ASN A 111 3.60 -9.50 14.57
C ASN A 111 4.36 -10.64 13.85
N PRO A 112 5.28 -11.35 14.52
CA PRO A 112 6.13 -12.35 13.88
C PRO A 112 5.36 -13.54 13.28
N ASP A 113 4.19 -13.85 13.82
CA ASP A 113 3.32 -14.92 13.35
C ASP A 113 2.35 -14.51 12.23
N HIS A 114 2.34 -13.24 11.86
CA HIS A 114 1.49 -12.78 10.76
C HIS A 114 1.89 -13.49 9.46
N HIS A 115 0.89 -14.05 8.76
CA HIS A 115 1.14 -14.92 7.60
C HIS A 115 1.95 -14.25 6.48
N SER A 116 1.82 -12.93 6.27
CA SER A 116 2.61 -12.20 5.27
C SER A 116 4.10 -12.16 5.64
N ILE A 117 4.43 -11.82 6.88
CA ILE A 117 5.82 -11.71 7.37
C ILE A 117 6.46 -13.10 7.44
N ARG A 118 5.78 -14.03 8.10
CA ARG A 118 6.29 -15.40 8.29
C ARG A 118 6.59 -16.10 6.95
N ASN A 119 5.69 -15.99 5.98
CA ASN A 119 5.86 -16.62 4.68
C ASN A 119 6.85 -15.87 3.78
N ALA A 120 6.95 -14.55 3.88
CA ALA A 120 7.99 -13.80 3.19
C ALA A 120 9.38 -14.21 3.68
N CYS A 121 9.60 -14.29 5.01
CA CYS A 121 10.86 -14.72 5.59
C CYS A 121 11.26 -16.17 5.22
N LYS A 122 10.27 -17.03 4.97
CA LYS A 122 10.47 -18.41 4.50
C LYS A 122 10.55 -18.55 2.99
N LEU A 123 10.37 -17.48 2.26
CA LEU A 123 10.20 -17.46 0.79
C LEU A 123 9.12 -18.44 0.31
N ASN A 124 8.09 -18.63 1.14
CA ASN A 124 7.00 -19.57 0.86
C ASN A 124 5.77 -18.85 0.29
N LYS A 125 5.81 -18.62 -1.01
CA LYS A 125 4.72 -17.96 -1.75
C LYS A 125 3.42 -18.78 -1.74
N SER A 126 3.53 -20.09 -1.85
CA SER A 126 2.36 -20.98 -1.91
C SER A 126 1.52 -20.96 -0.63
N ASP A 127 2.16 -21.05 0.53
CA ASP A 127 1.49 -21.01 1.83
C ASP A 127 0.90 -19.61 2.12
N PHE A 128 1.60 -18.55 1.69
CA PHE A 128 1.05 -17.20 1.77
C PHE A 128 -0.28 -17.10 1.01
N PHE A 129 -0.30 -17.50 -0.27
CA PHE A 129 -1.51 -17.39 -1.08
C PHE A 129 -2.63 -18.29 -0.62
N ALA A 130 -2.33 -19.48 -0.12
CA ALA A 130 -3.37 -20.34 0.44
C ALA A 130 -4.12 -19.64 1.59
N LYS A 131 -3.38 -19.02 2.53
CA LYS A 131 -3.97 -18.30 3.66
C LYS A 131 -4.66 -17.01 3.26
N GLU A 132 -4.07 -16.26 2.33
CA GLU A 132 -4.67 -15.02 1.82
C GLU A 132 -5.98 -15.31 1.08
N TYR A 133 -6.03 -16.42 0.32
CA TYR A 133 -7.21 -16.86 -0.38
C TYR A 133 -8.35 -17.20 0.61
N GLU A 134 -8.07 -17.97 1.65
CA GLU A 134 -9.06 -18.29 2.69
C GLU A 134 -9.56 -17.04 3.41
N PHE A 135 -8.66 -16.11 3.74
CA PHE A 135 -9.02 -14.82 4.33
C PHE A 135 -9.98 -14.03 3.43
N ARG A 136 -9.65 -13.88 2.15
CA ARG A 136 -10.49 -13.13 1.20
C ARG A 136 -11.83 -13.79 0.98
N LYS A 137 -11.88 -15.13 0.97
CA LYS A 137 -13.13 -15.88 0.90
C LYS A 137 -14.00 -15.64 2.14
N GLN A 138 -13.41 -15.75 3.33
CA GLN A 138 -14.11 -15.57 4.60
C GLN A 138 -14.70 -14.16 4.73
N TYR A 139 -13.97 -13.13 4.30
CA TYR A 139 -14.38 -11.73 4.42
C TYR A 139 -14.97 -11.14 3.14
N SER A 140 -15.30 -11.98 2.17
CA SER A 140 -15.96 -11.55 0.94
C SER A 140 -15.21 -10.47 0.18
N TYR A 141 -13.90 -10.62 0.01
CA TYR A 141 -13.07 -9.74 -0.79
C TYR A 141 -12.77 -10.31 -2.19
N PRO A 142 -12.31 -9.49 -3.14
CA PRO A 142 -11.86 -10.00 -4.44
C PRO A 142 -10.80 -11.10 -4.29
N PRO A 143 -10.86 -12.19 -5.10
CA PRO A 143 -11.68 -12.40 -6.29
C PRO A 143 -13.08 -12.97 -6.04
N PHE A 144 -13.50 -13.25 -4.80
CA PHE A 144 -14.77 -13.88 -4.48
C PHE A 144 -15.97 -12.94 -4.62
N TRP A 145 -15.74 -11.66 -4.28
CA TRP A 145 -16.71 -10.58 -4.46
C TRP A 145 -16.09 -9.49 -5.33
N GLU A 146 -16.96 -8.73 -5.98
CA GLU A 146 -16.55 -7.53 -6.74
C GLU A 146 -16.49 -6.33 -5.81
N LEU A 147 -15.64 -5.36 -6.15
CA LEU A 147 -15.44 -4.13 -5.39
C LEU A 147 -15.49 -2.92 -6.32
N CYS A 148 -16.33 -1.94 -5.98
CA CYS A 148 -16.37 -0.65 -6.64
C CYS A 148 -16.16 0.48 -5.62
N LEU A 149 -15.31 1.43 -5.97
CA LEU A 149 -15.04 2.61 -5.17
C LEU A 149 -15.56 3.84 -5.90
N ILE A 150 -16.40 4.63 -5.25
CA ILE A 150 -16.87 5.93 -5.73
C ILE A 150 -16.25 7.02 -4.85
N LEU A 151 -15.38 7.83 -5.43
CA LEU A 151 -14.69 8.93 -4.75
C LEU A 151 -15.33 10.27 -5.12
N TYR A 152 -15.61 11.11 -4.13
CA TYR A 152 -15.95 12.51 -4.30
C TYR A 152 -14.92 13.41 -3.62
N LYS A 153 -14.73 14.61 -4.19
CA LYS A 153 -13.79 15.63 -3.68
C LYS A 153 -14.47 16.99 -3.70
N ASP A 154 -14.31 17.75 -2.62
CA ASP A 154 -14.78 19.14 -2.54
C ASP A 154 -13.82 19.98 -1.70
N GLU A 155 -13.78 21.28 -1.97
CA GLU A 155 -13.01 22.25 -1.17
C GLU A 155 -13.70 22.57 0.15
N ILE A 156 -15.01 22.39 0.20
CA ILE A 156 -15.86 22.66 1.36
C ILE A 156 -16.34 21.33 1.94
N GLU A 157 -15.88 21.02 3.15
CA GLU A 157 -16.14 19.77 3.84
C GLU A 157 -17.63 19.45 4.00
N GLN A 158 -18.44 20.47 4.38
CA GLN A 158 -19.88 20.29 4.52
C GLN A 158 -20.57 19.94 3.19
N LYS A 159 -20.11 20.51 2.07
CA LYS A 159 -20.62 20.16 0.74
C LYS A 159 -20.23 18.72 0.35
N LEU A 160 -19.01 18.32 0.70
CA LEU A 160 -18.55 16.93 0.53
C LEU A 160 -19.52 15.96 1.19
N PHE A 161 -19.77 16.15 2.51
CA PHE A 161 -20.64 15.26 3.27
C PHE A 161 -22.07 15.24 2.73
N ASN A 162 -22.64 16.38 2.43
CA ASN A 162 -23.99 16.47 1.88
C ASN A 162 -24.13 15.71 0.55
N LYS A 163 -23.13 15.83 -0.33
CA LYS A 163 -23.12 15.14 -1.62
C LYS A 163 -22.93 13.64 -1.50
N VAL A 164 -22.02 13.21 -0.62
CA VAL A 164 -21.78 11.79 -0.36
C VAL A 164 -23.00 11.15 0.29
N ASP A 165 -23.57 11.78 1.31
CA ASP A 165 -24.79 11.30 2.00
C ASP A 165 -25.98 11.18 1.04
N GLN A 166 -26.17 12.21 0.20
CA GLN A 166 -27.22 12.16 -0.82
C GLN A 166 -27.05 10.97 -1.77
N LEU A 167 -25.84 10.77 -2.31
CA LEU A 167 -25.58 9.64 -3.20
C LEU A 167 -25.69 8.30 -2.46
N TYR A 168 -25.21 8.23 -1.24
CA TYR A 168 -25.33 7.02 -0.42
C TYR A 168 -26.79 6.59 -0.25
N LYS A 169 -27.70 7.54 0.08
CA LYS A 169 -29.13 7.28 0.18
C LYS A 169 -29.75 6.86 -1.17
N GLU A 170 -29.36 7.50 -2.26
CA GLU A 170 -29.78 7.12 -3.61
C GLU A 170 -29.37 5.69 -3.95
N LEU A 171 -28.15 5.29 -3.58
CA LEU A 171 -27.65 3.92 -3.81
C LEU A 171 -28.38 2.87 -2.97
N LEU A 172 -28.64 3.15 -1.68
CA LEU A 172 -29.42 2.26 -0.82
C LEU A 172 -30.85 2.08 -1.34
N TYR A 173 -31.48 3.16 -1.79
CA TYR A 173 -32.81 3.08 -2.42
C TYR A 173 -32.80 2.19 -3.68
N LEU A 174 -31.78 2.32 -4.53
CA LEU A 174 -31.67 1.46 -5.73
C LEU A 174 -31.40 0.00 -5.34
N GLN A 175 -30.56 -0.25 -4.36
CA GLN A 175 -30.29 -1.60 -3.83
C GLN A 175 -31.59 -2.29 -3.38
N GLU A 176 -32.39 -1.58 -2.59
CA GLU A 176 -33.68 -2.07 -2.09
C GLU A 176 -34.67 -2.29 -3.24
N LYS A 177 -34.82 -1.30 -4.10
CA LYS A 177 -35.75 -1.34 -5.26
C LYS A 177 -35.50 -2.52 -6.19
N TYR A 178 -34.22 -2.86 -6.41
CA TYR A 178 -33.83 -3.99 -7.28
C TYR A 178 -33.56 -5.28 -6.50
N GLN A 179 -33.84 -5.30 -5.20
CA GLN A 179 -33.72 -6.47 -4.30
C GLN A 179 -32.33 -7.13 -4.30
N LEU A 180 -31.27 -6.34 -4.42
CA LEU A 180 -29.89 -6.80 -4.49
C LEU A 180 -29.34 -7.08 -3.09
N LYS A 181 -29.61 -8.25 -2.55
CA LYS A 181 -29.30 -8.62 -1.14
C LYS A 181 -27.83 -8.93 -0.89
N GLU A 182 -27.08 -9.33 -1.90
CA GLU A 182 -25.65 -9.68 -1.76
C GLU A 182 -24.74 -8.48 -2.09
N LEU A 183 -25.18 -7.27 -1.74
CA LEU A 183 -24.40 -6.03 -1.82
C LEU A 183 -24.26 -5.40 -0.45
N GLU A 184 -23.04 -4.97 -0.14
CA GLU A 184 -22.72 -4.12 1.00
C GLU A 184 -22.36 -2.73 0.46
N ILE A 185 -23.02 -1.69 0.95
CA ILE A 185 -22.73 -0.30 0.59
C ILE A 185 -22.42 0.46 1.87
N TYR A 186 -21.25 1.07 1.94
CA TYR A 186 -20.83 1.87 3.09
C TYR A 186 -19.95 3.04 2.67
N THR A 187 -19.76 3.99 3.57
CA THR A 187 -18.93 5.17 3.36
C THR A 187 -17.68 5.10 4.24
N THR A 188 -16.54 5.58 3.73
CA THR A 188 -15.29 5.62 4.49
C THR A 188 -14.41 6.78 4.03
N PRO A 189 -13.70 7.45 4.95
CA PRO A 189 -12.66 8.39 4.55
C PRO A 189 -11.48 7.62 3.92
N PRO A 190 -10.82 8.15 2.88
CA PRO A 190 -9.57 7.60 2.40
C PRO A 190 -8.44 7.84 3.41
N LEU A 191 -7.32 7.10 3.28
CA LEU A 191 -6.15 7.24 4.15
C LEU A 191 -5.65 8.70 4.23
N VAL A 192 -5.67 9.42 3.12
CA VAL A 192 -5.36 10.85 3.09
C VAL A 192 -6.66 11.61 2.84
N TYR A 193 -7.24 12.16 3.89
CA TYR A 193 -8.53 12.83 3.87
C TYR A 193 -8.55 14.14 3.07
N LYS A 194 -7.43 14.89 3.05
CA LYS A 194 -7.31 16.16 2.33
C LYS A 194 -6.05 16.20 1.49
N ILE A 195 -6.20 16.48 0.18
CA ILE A 195 -5.08 16.61 -0.76
C ILE A 195 -5.29 17.87 -1.61
N PHE A 196 -4.24 18.68 -1.73
CA PHE A 196 -4.26 19.94 -2.52
C PHE A 196 -5.48 20.81 -2.22
N GLY A 197 -5.79 21.00 -0.94
CA GLY A 197 -6.91 21.83 -0.48
C GLY A 197 -8.30 21.18 -0.56
N LYS A 198 -8.45 20.00 -1.18
CA LYS A 198 -9.72 19.31 -1.35
C LYS A 198 -9.89 18.17 -0.38
N TYR A 199 -11.00 18.15 0.32
CA TYR A 199 -11.47 17.03 1.12
C TYR A 199 -11.92 15.88 0.21
N ARG A 200 -11.81 14.65 0.71
CA ARG A 200 -12.09 13.43 -0.04
C ARG A 200 -12.92 12.46 0.79
N TYR A 201 -13.87 11.80 0.15
CA TYR A 201 -14.64 10.74 0.80
C TYR A 201 -15.01 9.65 -0.20
N ASN A 202 -15.06 8.42 0.29
CA ASN A 202 -15.32 7.24 -0.52
C ASN A 202 -16.69 6.65 -0.17
N ILE A 203 -17.39 6.14 -1.19
CA ILE A 203 -18.47 5.16 -1.04
C ILE A 203 -17.93 3.86 -1.60
N VAL A 204 -17.99 2.81 -0.81
CA VAL A 204 -17.57 1.46 -1.17
C VAL A 204 -18.80 0.62 -1.45
N ILE A 205 -18.81 -0.09 -2.57
CA ILE A 205 -19.84 -1.05 -2.95
C ILE A 205 -19.13 -2.38 -3.13
N LYS A 206 -19.51 -3.39 -2.34
CA LYS A 206 -18.90 -4.71 -2.33
C LYS A 206 -19.99 -5.77 -2.46
N GLY A 207 -19.80 -6.77 -3.32
CA GLY A 207 -20.81 -7.82 -3.51
C GLY A 207 -20.56 -8.69 -4.72
N LYS A 208 -21.46 -9.63 -4.99
CA LYS A 208 -21.40 -10.51 -6.18
C LYS A 208 -21.94 -9.85 -7.43
N GLU A 209 -22.83 -8.87 -7.29
CA GLU A 209 -23.54 -8.23 -8.40
C GLU A 209 -23.18 -6.74 -8.55
N VAL A 210 -21.99 -6.34 -8.13
CA VAL A 210 -21.55 -4.94 -8.18
C VAL A 210 -21.57 -4.40 -9.61
N ARG A 211 -21.15 -5.20 -10.57
CA ARG A 211 -21.15 -4.81 -11.99
C ARG A 211 -22.54 -4.49 -12.48
N ASN A 212 -23.50 -5.40 -12.27
CA ASN A 212 -24.90 -5.22 -12.65
C ASN A 212 -25.50 -4.00 -11.94
N PHE A 213 -25.25 -3.86 -10.65
CA PHE A 213 -25.70 -2.72 -9.88
C PHE A 213 -25.14 -1.40 -10.43
N MET A 214 -23.86 -1.35 -10.75
CA MET A 214 -23.24 -0.13 -11.30
C MET A 214 -23.81 0.24 -12.68
N ASP A 215 -24.24 -0.70 -13.49
CA ASP A 215 -24.91 -0.40 -14.75
C ASP A 215 -26.29 0.25 -14.53
N ILE A 216 -27.03 -0.20 -13.51
CA ILE A 216 -28.27 0.46 -13.07
C ILE A 216 -27.98 1.89 -12.57
N VAL A 217 -26.96 2.04 -11.70
CA VAL A 217 -26.54 3.32 -11.14
C VAL A 217 -26.16 4.31 -12.27
N TYR A 218 -25.40 3.88 -13.26
CA TYR A 218 -25.03 4.73 -14.41
C TYR A 218 -26.24 5.17 -15.21
N SER A 219 -27.18 4.27 -15.46
CA SER A 219 -28.38 4.59 -16.24
C SER A 219 -29.30 5.59 -15.53
N LYS A 220 -29.34 5.57 -14.19
CA LYS A 220 -30.28 6.36 -13.37
C LYS A 220 -29.69 7.65 -12.82
N LEU A 221 -28.43 7.66 -12.38
CA LEU A 221 -27.88 8.73 -11.55
C LEU A 221 -26.90 9.67 -12.26
N GLN A 222 -26.43 9.34 -13.47
CA GLN A 222 -25.50 10.17 -14.27
C GLN A 222 -24.29 10.67 -13.45
N LEU A 223 -23.64 9.79 -12.69
CA LEU A 223 -22.62 10.13 -11.69
C LEU A 223 -21.45 10.96 -12.24
N ASN A 224 -21.05 10.74 -13.49
CA ASN A 224 -19.96 11.48 -14.12
C ASN A 224 -20.27 12.98 -14.21
N LYS A 225 -21.55 13.36 -14.44
CA LYS A 225 -21.98 14.76 -14.47
C LYS A 225 -22.03 15.38 -13.07
N LYS A 226 -22.12 14.57 -12.01
CA LYS A 226 -22.17 15.00 -10.61
C LYS A 226 -20.77 15.14 -9.98
N GLY A 227 -19.67 14.88 -10.72
CA GLY A 227 -18.29 15.04 -10.26
C GLY A 227 -17.72 13.85 -9.46
N PHE A 228 -18.39 12.72 -9.43
CA PHE A 228 -17.89 11.51 -8.80
C PHE A 228 -16.88 10.78 -9.69
N LYS A 229 -15.79 10.28 -9.08
CA LYS A 229 -14.85 9.37 -9.74
C LYS A 229 -15.16 7.94 -9.35
N ILE A 230 -15.27 7.06 -10.34
CA ILE A 230 -15.69 5.68 -10.14
C ILE A 230 -14.57 4.75 -10.58
N ASN A 231 -14.21 3.83 -9.68
CA ASN A 231 -13.31 2.71 -9.96
C ASN A 231 -14.09 1.39 -9.76
N ARG A 232 -14.46 0.73 -10.88
CA ARG A 232 -15.27 -0.48 -10.86
C ARG A 232 -14.53 -1.75 -10.42
N ASN A 233 -13.21 -1.74 -10.49
CA ASN A 233 -12.36 -2.86 -10.08
C ASN A 233 -11.33 -2.31 -9.09
N ALA A 234 -11.82 -1.82 -7.96
CA ALA A 234 -10.94 -1.21 -6.97
C ALA A 234 -10.04 -2.28 -6.34
N GLU A 235 -8.74 -2.03 -6.41
CA GLU A 235 -7.72 -2.87 -5.76
C GLU A 235 -7.45 -2.43 -4.32
N SER A 236 -8.14 -1.38 -3.85
CA SER A 236 -7.98 -0.78 -2.53
C SER A 236 -9.25 -0.03 -2.15
N ILE A 237 -9.54 0.05 -0.85
CA ILE A 237 -10.67 0.81 -0.31
C ILE A 237 -10.27 2.15 0.33
N ILE A 238 -8.98 2.47 0.34
CA ILE A 238 -8.40 3.68 0.97
C ILE A 238 -7.79 4.65 -0.04
#